data_56a47567d0ae9dce3f66e274ac1eec0c
#
_entry.id   56a47567d0ae9dce3f66e274ac1eec0c
#
_cell.length_a   1.000
_cell.length_b   1.000
_cell.length_c   1.000
_cell.angle_alpha   90.00
_cell.angle_beta   90.00
_cell.angle_gamma   90.00
#
_symmetry.space_group_name_H-M   'P 1'
#
loop_
_entity.id
_entity.type
_entity.pdbx_description
1 polymer ?
#
loop_
_entity_poly.entity_id
_entity_poly.type
_entity_poly.pdbx_seq_one_letter_code
_entity_poly.pdbx_strand_id
1 'polypeptide(L)'
;ILEAADCRVLGIDRDLDAIARGQELVARFGGRLTLMQGEFSQVRSLLGGARTNGIVLDLGVSSFQFDEPERGFSFRADGPLDMRMSRDGMSAAEFVNTADEPALTHVIGRLGEEKNARRIARAIIAARPLRTTAELAELVTTVQGPAAARFAIHPATRTFQALRIHVNDELGQLTR
;
A
#
# COMPACT_ATOMS: atom_id res chain seq x y z
N ILE A 1 -6.64 13.33 18.35
CA ILE A 1 -5.59 13.61 19.37
C ILE A 1 -5.60 15.11 19.70
N LEU A 2 -5.33 16.01 18.77
CA LEU A 2 -5.18 17.45 18.97
C LEU A 2 -6.43 18.17 19.48
N GLU A 3 -7.62 17.63 19.24
CA GLU A 3 -8.89 18.14 19.78
C GLU A 3 -9.15 17.64 21.21
N ALA A 4 -8.59 16.48 21.55
CA ALA A 4 -8.84 15.82 22.84
C ALA A 4 -7.77 16.10 23.90
N ALA A 5 -6.60 16.62 23.50
CA ALA A 5 -5.50 16.83 24.41
C ALA A 5 -4.68 18.07 24.03
N ASP A 6 -4.14 18.74 25.05
CA ASP A 6 -3.16 19.81 24.85
C ASP A 6 -1.77 19.19 24.64
N CYS A 7 -1.47 18.91 23.39
CA CYS A 7 -0.23 18.26 22.97
C CYS A 7 0.25 18.79 21.62
N ARG A 8 1.46 18.40 21.25
CA ARG A 8 2.01 18.59 19.90
C ARG A 8 2.06 17.25 19.20
N VAL A 9 1.79 17.24 17.89
CA VAL A 9 1.84 16.03 17.05
C VAL A 9 2.80 16.28 15.89
N LEU A 10 3.71 15.33 15.68
CA LEU A 10 4.47 15.20 14.45
C LEU A 10 3.82 14.06 13.64
N GLY A 11 3.21 14.39 12.51
CA GLY A 11 2.72 13.42 11.54
C GLY A 11 3.79 13.14 10.50
N ILE A 12 4.02 11.86 10.24
CA ILE A 12 4.99 11.41 9.23
C ILE A 12 4.22 10.57 8.23
N ASP A 13 4.32 10.90 6.95
CA ASP A 13 3.79 10.10 5.86
C ASP A 13 4.79 10.08 4.70
N ARG A 14 4.90 8.95 4.02
CA ARG A 14 5.75 8.82 2.83
C ARG A 14 5.08 9.38 1.58
N ASP A 15 3.74 9.47 1.57
CA ASP A 15 2.95 9.97 0.45
C ASP A 15 2.88 11.51 0.48
N LEU A 16 3.44 12.15 -0.54
CA LEU A 16 3.40 13.60 -0.70
C LEU A 16 1.97 14.14 -0.82
N ASP A 17 1.05 13.36 -1.39
CA ASP A 17 -0.35 13.77 -1.50
C ASP A 17 -1.02 13.79 -0.12
N ALA A 18 -0.67 12.85 0.78
CA ALA A 18 -1.11 12.87 2.17
C ALA A 18 -0.59 14.11 2.90
N ILE A 19 0.69 14.44 2.73
CA ILE A 19 1.30 15.64 3.31
C ILE A 19 0.63 16.93 2.79
N ALA A 20 0.37 17.00 1.47
CA ALA A 20 -0.28 18.15 0.87
C ALA A 20 -1.71 18.35 1.40
N ARG A 21 -2.51 17.28 1.45
CA ARG A 21 -3.89 17.28 1.98
C ARG A 21 -3.93 17.65 3.47
N GLY A 22 -2.90 17.27 4.22
CA GLY A 22 -2.79 17.57 5.65
C GLY A 22 -2.50 19.02 5.98
N GLN A 23 -2.14 19.89 5.01
CA GLN A 23 -1.78 21.30 5.27
C GLN A 23 -2.93 22.12 5.84
N GLU A 24 -4.18 21.81 5.48
CA GLU A 24 -5.35 22.46 6.08
C GLU A 24 -5.43 22.19 7.59
N LEU A 25 -5.11 20.96 8.00
CA LEU A 25 -5.05 20.62 9.43
C LEU A 25 -3.89 21.33 10.14
N VAL A 26 -2.74 21.46 9.48
CA VAL A 26 -1.61 22.22 10.03
C VAL A 26 -2.02 23.67 10.27
N ALA A 27 -2.70 24.31 9.32
CA ALA A 27 -3.22 25.68 9.48
C ALA A 27 -4.25 25.78 10.62
N ARG A 28 -5.17 24.80 10.72
CA ARG A 28 -6.19 24.75 11.77
C ARG A 28 -5.63 24.63 13.19
N PHE A 29 -4.61 23.80 13.37
CA PHE A 29 -4.06 23.53 14.70
C PHE A 29 -2.86 24.42 15.06
N GLY A 30 -2.39 25.29 14.15
CA GLY A 30 -1.28 26.21 14.38
C GLY A 30 -0.07 25.45 14.93
N GLY A 31 1.00 25.89 15.27
CA GLY A 31 2.23 25.19 15.68
C GLY A 31 2.13 23.90 16.55
N ARG A 32 0.91 23.37 16.77
CA ARG A 32 0.70 22.07 17.45
C ARG A 32 0.74 20.87 16.52
N LEU A 33 0.59 21.06 15.20
CA LEU A 33 0.73 20.00 14.19
C LEU A 33 1.87 20.33 13.25
N THR A 34 2.76 19.40 13.07
CA THR A 34 3.82 19.45 12.04
C THR A 34 3.69 18.19 11.19
N LEU A 35 3.78 18.33 9.87
CA LEU A 35 3.81 17.21 8.94
C LEU A 35 5.18 17.14 8.28
N MET A 36 5.73 15.94 8.19
CA MET A 36 7.00 15.66 7.55
C MET A 36 6.85 14.49 6.57
N GLN A 37 7.41 14.64 5.37
CA GLN A 37 7.55 13.52 4.48
C GLN A 37 8.64 12.58 4.99
N GLY A 38 8.35 11.30 5.03
CA GLY A 38 9.32 10.28 5.41
C GLY A 38 8.68 8.92 5.66
N GLU A 39 9.53 7.93 5.75
CA GLU A 39 9.13 6.59 6.14
C GLU A 39 9.10 6.47 7.67
N PHE A 40 8.15 5.68 8.21
CA PHE A 40 8.06 5.56 9.67
C PHE A 40 9.28 4.84 10.29
N SER A 41 10.03 4.05 9.54
CA SER A 41 11.34 3.53 9.99
C SER A 41 12.36 4.66 10.27
N GLN A 42 12.16 5.83 9.69
CA GLN A 42 13.03 7.01 9.87
C GLN A 42 12.61 7.88 11.06
N VAL A 43 11.61 7.48 11.84
CA VAL A 43 11.06 8.29 12.94
C VAL A 43 12.14 8.83 13.88
N ARG A 44 13.15 8.02 14.22
CA ARG A 44 14.25 8.43 15.10
C ARG A 44 15.07 9.59 14.52
N SER A 45 15.40 9.53 13.23
CA SER A 45 16.15 10.60 12.55
C SER A 45 15.30 11.85 12.34
N LEU A 46 14.01 11.67 12.00
CA LEU A 46 13.08 12.78 11.80
C LEU A 46 12.77 13.53 13.12
N LEU A 47 12.80 12.85 14.25
CA LEU A 47 12.68 13.47 15.56
C LEU A 47 13.91 14.30 15.96
N GLY A 48 15.07 14.12 15.33
CA GLY A 48 16.28 14.93 15.63
C GLY A 48 16.73 14.85 17.08
N GLY A 49 16.46 13.74 17.78
CA GLY A 49 16.78 13.58 19.21
C GLY A 49 15.68 14.07 20.16
N ALA A 50 14.57 14.62 19.67
CA ALA A 50 13.42 14.96 20.51
C ALA A 50 12.81 13.69 21.14
N ARG A 51 12.31 13.81 22.37
CA ARG A 51 11.58 12.74 23.06
C ARG A 51 10.08 12.89 22.81
N THR A 52 9.40 11.75 22.64
CA THR A 52 7.95 11.69 22.51
C THR A 52 7.33 10.99 23.71
N ASN A 53 6.10 11.34 24.05
CA ASN A 53 5.33 10.71 25.11
C ASN A 53 4.59 9.46 24.59
N GLY A 54 4.42 9.34 23.26
CA GLY A 54 3.77 8.21 22.64
C GLY A 54 3.95 8.23 21.13
N ILE A 55 3.75 7.07 20.51
CA ILE A 55 3.75 6.88 19.06
C ILE A 55 2.46 6.14 18.70
N VAL A 56 1.79 6.61 17.67
CA VAL A 56 0.63 5.96 17.04
C VAL A 56 0.98 5.62 15.61
N LEU A 57 0.78 4.38 15.24
CA LEU A 57 0.98 3.88 13.87
C LEU A 57 -0.37 3.59 13.24
N ASP A 58 -0.72 4.31 12.17
CA ASP A 58 -1.88 4.04 11.33
C ASP A 58 -1.37 3.42 10.03
N LEU A 59 -1.38 2.08 10.02
CA LEU A 59 -0.73 1.31 8.96
C LEU A 59 -1.73 0.93 7.87
N GLY A 60 -1.27 0.99 6.64
CA GLY A 60 -2.06 0.63 5.47
C GLY A 60 -2.15 1.77 4.47
N VAL A 61 -3.31 1.91 3.83
CA VAL A 61 -3.57 2.90 2.78
C VAL A 61 -4.64 3.89 3.21
N SER A 62 -4.48 5.11 2.78
CA SER A 62 -5.49 6.16 2.97
C SER A 62 -6.68 5.96 2.02
N SER A 63 -7.87 6.46 2.41
CA SER A 63 -9.07 6.36 1.58
C SER A 63 -8.87 6.98 0.20
N PHE A 64 -8.21 8.14 0.11
CA PHE A 64 -7.97 8.79 -1.18
C PHE A 64 -7.10 7.95 -2.13
N GLN A 65 -6.15 7.14 -1.62
CA GLN A 65 -5.36 6.23 -2.44
C GLN A 65 -6.21 5.14 -3.10
N PHE A 66 -7.32 4.71 -2.43
CA PHE A 66 -8.28 3.81 -3.03
C PHE A 66 -9.24 4.49 -4.00
N ASP A 67 -9.55 5.77 -3.77
CA ASP A 67 -10.54 6.52 -4.54
C ASP A 67 -9.95 7.10 -5.83
N GLU A 68 -8.60 7.16 -5.94
CA GLU A 68 -7.87 7.65 -7.11
C GLU A 68 -7.38 6.46 -7.98
N PRO A 69 -8.07 6.15 -9.11
CA PRO A 69 -7.71 5.00 -9.96
C PRO A 69 -6.27 5.02 -10.46
N GLU A 70 -5.74 6.21 -10.73
CA GLU A 70 -4.36 6.43 -11.20
C GLU A 70 -3.28 6.02 -10.20
N ARG A 71 -3.63 5.82 -8.93
CA ARG A 71 -2.72 5.32 -7.91
C ARG A 71 -2.58 3.79 -7.92
N GLY A 72 -3.53 3.08 -8.52
CA GLY A 72 -3.47 1.63 -8.73
C GLY A 72 -3.69 0.77 -7.48
N PHE A 73 -4.15 1.32 -6.37
CA PHE A 73 -4.41 0.56 -5.13
C PHE A 73 -5.72 -0.21 -5.15
N SER A 74 -6.66 0.20 -6.01
CA SER A 74 -8.00 -0.37 -6.13
C SER A 74 -8.21 -0.97 -7.51
N PHE A 75 -9.09 -1.96 -7.59
CA PHE A 75 -9.62 -2.53 -8.83
C PHE A 75 -11.12 -2.25 -9.02
N ARG A 76 -11.69 -1.32 -8.23
CA ARG A 76 -13.09 -0.86 -8.39
C ARG A 76 -13.27 -0.02 -9.64
N ALA A 77 -12.26 0.75 -9.97
CA ALA A 77 -12.10 1.45 -11.23
C ALA A 77 -10.76 1.07 -11.83
N ASP A 78 -10.69 0.97 -13.17
CA ASP A 78 -9.45 0.61 -13.84
C ASP A 78 -8.46 1.77 -13.80
N GLY A 79 -7.18 1.43 -13.63
CA GLY A 79 -6.07 2.36 -13.59
C GLY A 79 -4.74 1.65 -13.78
N PRO A 80 -3.63 2.38 -13.86
CA PRO A 80 -2.30 1.78 -13.97
C PRO A 80 -2.00 0.93 -12.74
N LEU A 81 -1.32 -0.20 -12.92
CA LEU A 81 -0.93 -1.11 -11.85
C LEU A 81 0.32 -0.56 -11.13
N ASP A 82 0.17 0.54 -10.38
CA ASP A 82 1.28 1.25 -9.74
C ASP A 82 1.51 0.83 -8.29
N MET A 83 0.60 1.16 -7.38
CA MET A 83 0.59 0.86 -5.94
C MET A 83 1.72 1.51 -5.12
N ARG A 84 2.51 2.44 -5.66
CA ARG A 84 3.57 3.14 -4.92
C ARG A 84 2.99 4.29 -4.11
N MET A 85 3.20 4.30 -2.80
CA MET A 85 2.78 5.41 -1.93
C MET A 85 3.64 6.65 -2.17
N SER A 86 4.97 6.50 -2.23
CA SER A 86 5.92 7.60 -2.48
C SER A 86 6.11 7.94 -3.95
N ARG A 87 5.52 7.17 -4.87
CA ARG A 87 5.74 7.24 -6.33
C ARG A 87 7.17 6.90 -6.78
N ASP A 88 8.06 6.56 -5.86
CA ASP A 88 9.43 6.15 -6.12
C ASP A 88 9.57 4.62 -6.04
N GLY A 89 10.65 4.10 -6.64
CA GLY A 89 10.96 2.68 -6.63
C GLY A 89 10.15 1.85 -7.62
N MET A 90 10.15 0.53 -7.45
CA MET A 90 9.49 -0.44 -8.32
C MET A 90 7.96 -0.38 -8.15
N SER A 91 7.24 -0.25 -9.26
CA SER A 91 5.78 -0.34 -9.28
C SER A 91 5.29 -1.79 -9.22
N ALA A 92 4.01 -1.98 -8.91
CA ALA A 92 3.38 -3.30 -8.97
C ALA A 92 3.42 -3.88 -10.39
N ALA A 93 3.25 -3.05 -11.43
CA ALA A 93 3.39 -3.48 -12.83
C ALA A 93 4.79 -4.00 -13.12
N GLU A 94 5.84 -3.28 -12.71
CA GLU A 94 7.22 -3.74 -12.90
C GLU A 94 7.46 -5.06 -12.16
N PHE A 95 7.03 -5.18 -10.92
CA PHE A 95 7.18 -6.41 -10.15
C PHE A 95 6.48 -7.61 -10.81
N VAL A 96 5.18 -7.49 -11.14
CA VAL A 96 4.45 -8.63 -11.74
C VAL A 96 4.97 -8.99 -13.12
N ASN A 97 5.57 -8.06 -13.86
CA ASN A 97 6.09 -8.30 -15.20
C ASN A 97 7.52 -8.81 -15.23
N THR A 98 8.31 -8.67 -14.16
CA THR A 98 9.74 -9.04 -14.16
C THR A 98 10.09 -10.15 -13.17
N ALA A 99 9.35 -10.27 -12.04
CA ALA A 99 9.65 -11.27 -11.01
C ALA A 99 9.46 -12.71 -11.49
N ASP A 100 10.26 -13.64 -10.99
CA ASP A 100 10.12 -15.07 -11.28
C ASP A 100 8.96 -15.73 -10.52
N GLU A 101 8.63 -17.01 -10.86
CA GLU A 101 7.56 -17.75 -10.19
C GLU A 101 7.76 -17.87 -8.68
N PRO A 102 8.96 -18.20 -8.16
CA PRO A 102 9.22 -18.25 -6.73
C PRO A 102 8.96 -16.94 -6.00
N ALA A 103 9.42 -15.80 -6.53
CA ALA A 103 9.23 -14.48 -5.94
C ALA A 103 7.75 -14.08 -5.90
N LEU A 104 7.03 -14.22 -7.02
CA LEU A 104 5.58 -13.98 -7.07
C LEU A 104 4.82 -14.87 -6.10
N THR A 105 5.12 -16.18 -6.07
CA THR A 105 4.47 -17.13 -5.16
C THR A 105 4.72 -16.75 -3.70
N HIS A 106 5.94 -16.36 -3.37
CA HIS A 106 6.30 -15.94 -2.01
C HIS A 106 5.52 -14.69 -1.59
N VAL A 107 5.55 -13.64 -2.41
CA VAL A 107 4.86 -12.38 -2.11
C VAL A 107 3.36 -12.61 -1.96
N ILE A 108 2.72 -13.22 -2.95
CA ILE A 108 1.26 -13.43 -2.96
C ILE A 108 0.84 -14.36 -1.81
N GLY A 109 1.61 -15.42 -1.56
CA GLY A 109 1.30 -16.39 -0.52
C GLY A 109 1.58 -15.88 0.90
N ARG A 110 2.72 -15.22 1.09
CA ARG A 110 3.17 -14.80 2.42
C ARG A 110 2.52 -13.51 2.90
N LEU A 111 2.45 -12.49 2.02
CA LEU A 111 1.94 -11.18 2.37
C LEU A 111 0.42 -11.07 2.19
N GLY A 112 -0.15 -11.83 1.25
CA GLY A 112 -1.59 -11.87 0.99
C GLY A 112 -2.32 -13.02 1.67
N GLU A 113 -1.61 -13.96 2.28
CA GLU A 113 -2.18 -15.20 2.81
C GLU A 113 -3.01 -15.97 1.77
N GLU A 114 -2.59 -15.88 0.49
CA GLU A 114 -3.33 -16.45 -0.62
C GLU A 114 -2.92 -17.92 -0.87
N LYS A 115 -3.86 -18.81 -0.66
CA LYS A 115 -3.62 -20.27 -0.80
C LYS A 115 -3.31 -20.71 -2.23
N ASN A 116 -3.86 -19.99 -3.22
CA ASN A 116 -3.66 -20.26 -4.63
C ASN A 116 -2.45 -19.49 -5.24
N ALA A 117 -1.57 -18.95 -4.41
CA ALA A 117 -0.46 -18.07 -4.80
C ALA A 117 0.35 -18.62 -5.99
N ARG A 118 0.71 -19.89 -5.97
CA ARG A 118 1.47 -20.51 -7.08
C ARG A 118 0.70 -20.55 -8.40
N ARG A 119 -0.61 -20.82 -8.35
CA ARG A 119 -1.45 -20.82 -9.55
C ARG A 119 -1.59 -19.41 -10.11
N ILE A 120 -1.75 -18.42 -9.24
CA ILE A 120 -1.82 -17.00 -9.61
C ILE A 120 -0.49 -16.57 -10.20
N ALA A 121 0.64 -16.90 -9.58
CA ALA A 121 1.97 -16.56 -10.09
C ALA A 121 2.21 -17.08 -11.51
N ARG A 122 1.85 -18.35 -11.78
CA ARG A 122 1.95 -18.93 -13.12
C ARG A 122 1.05 -18.24 -14.13
N ALA A 123 -0.17 -17.91 -13.74
CA ALA A 123 -1.11 -17.19 -14.60
C ALA A 123 -0.60 -15.78 -14.92
N ILE A 124 -0.03 -15.06 -13.95
CA ILE A 124 0.60 -13.76 -14.16
C ILE A 124 1.72 -13.89 -15.21
N ILE A 125 2.63 -14.84 -15.05
CA ILE A 125 3.75 -15.06 -15.98
C ILE A 125 3.25 -15.34 -17.39
N ALA A 126 2.20 -16.17 -17.52
CA ALA A 126 1.64 -16.55 -18.82
C ALA A 126 0.90 -15.39 -19.52
N ALA A 127 0.37 -14.43 -18.75
CA ALA A 127 -0.43 -13.31 -19.25
C ALA A 127 0.36 -12.00 -19.45
N ARG A 128 1.66 -12.00 -19.16
CA ARG A 128 2.50 -10.79 -19.32
C ARG A 128 2.47 -10.25 -20.74
N PRO A 129 2.50 -8.92 -20.90
CA PRO A 129 2.59 -7.89 -19.87
C PRO A 129 1.22 -7.50 -19.28
N LEU A 130 1.14 -7.35 -17.95
CA LEU A 130 0.00 -6.77 -17.25
C LEU A 130 0.26 -5.30 -16.94
N ARG A 131 -0.67 -4.42 -17.25
CA ARG A 131 -0.50 -2.96 -17.16
C ARG A 131 -1.50 -2.29 -16.25
N THR A 132 -2.71 -2.87 -16.12
CA THR A 132 -3.80 -2.23 -15.39
C THR A 132 -4.30 -3.07 -14.21
N THR A 133 -4.98 -2.42 -13.30
CA THR A 133 -5.60 -3.06 -12.15
C THR A 133 -6.70 -4.01 -12.56
N ALA A 134 -7.48 -3.69 -13.60
CA ALA A 134 -8.54 -4.55 -14.12
C ALA A 134 -7.96 -5.84 -14.70
N GLU A 135 -6.91 -5.77 -15.53
CA GLU A 135 -6.24 -6.95 -16.11
C GLU A 135 -5.80 -7.95 -15.03
N LEU A 136 -5.14 -7.44 -13.96
CA LEU A 136 -4.71 -8.30 -12.86
C LEU A 136 -5.89 -8.86 -12.07
N ALA A 137 -6.91 -8.06 -11.78
CA ALA A 137 -8.06 -8.48 -11.00
C ALA A 137 -8.89 -9.56 -11.74
N GLU A 138 -9.08 -9.41 -13.04
CA GLU A 138 -9.76 -10.37 -13.89
C GLU A 138 -9.00 -11.71 -13.98
N LEU A 139 -7.67 -11.63 -14.17
CA LEU A 139 -6.80 -12.79 -14.18
C LEU A 139 -6.91 -13.58 -12.87
N VAL A 140 -6.79 -12.90 -11.72
CA VAL A 140 -6.87 -13.55 -10.41
C VAL A 140 -8.24 -14.16 -10.20
N THR A 141 -9.31 -13.46 -10.57
CA THR A 141 -10.70 -13.96 -10.47
C THR A 141 -10.89 -15.23 -11.30
N THR A 142 -10.35 -15.25 -12.50
CA THR A 142 -10.38 -16.44 -13.40
C THR A 142 -9.66 -17.62 -12.76
N VAL A 143 -8.47 -17.40 -12.19
CA VAL A 143 -7.69 -18.47 -11.51
C VAL A 143 -8.42 -18.99 -10.27
N GLN A 144 -9.07 -18.12 -9.51
CA GLN A 144 -9.82 -18.50 -8.31
C GLN A 144 -11.09 -19.30 -8.65
N GLY A 145 -11.68 -19.03 -9.82
CA GLY A 145 -12.86 -19.73 -10.33
C GLY A 145 -14.18 -19.34 -9.63
N PRO A 146 -15.32 -19.91 -10.09
CA PRO A 146 -16.65 -19.51 -9.62
C PRO A 146 -16.91 -19.71 -8.13
N ALA A 147 -16.21 -20.63 -7.49
CA ALA A 147 -16.34 -20.89 -6.07
C ALA A 147 -15.90 -19.68 -5.20
N ALA A 148 -15.00 -18.86 -5.73
CA ALA A 148 -14.50 -17.68 -5.03
C ALA A 148 -15.55 -16.56 -4.89
N ALA A 149 -16.55 -16.52 -5.76
CA ALA A 149 -17.67 -15.57 -5.66
C ALA A 149 -18.52 -15.74 -4.40
N ARG A 150 -18.38 -16.86 -3.68
CA ARG A 150 -19.10 -17.14 -2.41
C ARG A 150 -18.44 -16.50 -1.20
N PHE A 151 -17.23 -15.99 -1.32
CA PHE A 151 -16.52 -15.33 -0.21
C PHE A 151 -16.98 -13.88 -0.06
N ALA A 152 -16.96 -13.39 1.18
CA ALA A 152 -17.36 -12.01 1.52
C ALA A 152 -16.42 -10.94 0.91
N ILE A 153 -15.20 -11.33 0.50
CA ILE A 153 -14.21 -10.43 -0.10
C ILE A 153 -13.96 -10.83 -1.56
N HIS A 154 -13.69 -9.84 -2.39
CA HIS A 154 -13.38 -10.06 -3.81
C HIS A 154 -12.13 -10.96 -3.97
N PRO A 155 -12.10 -11.90 -4.94
CA PRO A 155 -11.01 -12.85 -5.14
C PRO A 155 -9.62 -12.20 -5.27
N ALA A 156 -9.53 -11.04 -5.90
CA ALA A 156 -8.27 -10.33 -6.10
C ALA A 156 -7.74 -9.60 -4.85
N THR A 157 -8.56 -9.40 -3.81
CA THR A 157 -8.20 -8.56 -2.65
C THR A 157 -6.87 -8.97 -2.02
N ARG A 158 -6.66 -10.27 -1.79
CA ARG A 158 -5.43 -10.77 -1.15
C ARG A 158 -4.19 -10.56 -2.02
N THR A 159 -4.32 -10.73 -3.33
CA THR A 159 -3.23 -10.48 -4.28
C THR A 159 -2.86 -8.99 -4.31
N PHE A 160 -3.86 -8.10 -4.36
CA PHE A 160 -3.62 -6.65 -4.31
C PHE A 160 -2.99 -6.22 -2.99
N GLN A 161 -3.46 -6.73 -1.86
CA GLN A 161 -2.85 -6.50 -0.55
C GLN A 161 -1.38 -6.94 -0.52
N ALA A 162 -1.09 -8.13 -1.04
CA ALA A 162 0.27 -8.66 -1.09
C ALA A 162 1.22 -7.78 -1.89
N LEU A 163 0.79 -7.37 -3.09
CA LEU A 163 1.58 -6.49 -3.96
C LEU A 163 1.81 -5.13 -3.32
N ARG A 164 0.77 -4.53 -2.72
CA ARG A 164 0.88 -3.26 -2.00
C ARG A 164 1.92 -3.32 -0.88
N ILE A 165 1.83 -4.33 -0.01
CA ILE A 165 2.76 -4.53 1.10
C ILE A 165 4.19 -4.70 0.58
N HIS A 166 4.36 -5.44 -0.51
CA HIS A 166 5.67 -5.68 -1.11
C HIS A 166 6.27 -4.41 -1.74
N VAL A 167 5.50 -3.74 -2.61
CA VAL A 167 5.94 -2.53 -3.33
C VAL A 167 6.36 -1.43 -2.34
N ASN A 168 5.65 -1.31 -1.22
CA ASN A 168 5.89 -0.29 -0.23
C ASN A 168 6.77 -0.75 0.94
N ASP A 169 7.26 -1.98 0.92
CA ASP A 169 8.09 -2.56 2.00
C ASP A 169 7.49 -2.36 3.40
N GLU A 170 6.14 -2.44 3.51
CA GLU A 170 5.43 -2.06 4.73
C GLU A 170 5.91 -2.84 5.96
N LEU A 171 6.12 -4.15 5.84
CA LEU A 171 6.59 -4.99 6.96
C LEU A 171 8.09 -4.79 7.26
N GLY A 172 8.91 -4.55 6.23
CA GLY A 172 10.32 -4.23 6.42
C GLY A 172 10.50 -2.90 7.16
N GLN A 173 9.68 -1.92 6.86
CA GLN A 173 9.66 -0.63 7.58
C GLN A 173 9.34 -0.80 9.07
N LEU A 174 8.44 -1.72 9.44
CA LEU A 174 8.07 -1.98 10.84
C LEU A 174 9.18 -2.64 11.66
N THR A 175 10.08 -3.35 11.02
CA THR A 175 11.16 -4.10 11.70
C THR A 175 12.45 -3.30 11.85
N ARG A 176 12.54 -2.16 11.21
CA ARG A 176 13.67 -1.20 11.30
C ARG A 176 13.40 -0.11 12.32
#